data_39e492f551e694d7c9a5234dad32851a
#
_entry.id   39e492f551e694d7c9a5234dad32851a
#
_cell.length_a   1.000
_cell.length_b   1.000
_cell.length_c   1.000
_cell.angle_alpha   90.00
_cell.angle_beta   90.00
_cell.angle_gamma   90.00
#
_symmetry.space_group_name_H-M   'P 1'
#
loop_
_entity.id
_entity.type
_entity.pdbx_description
1 polymer ?
#
loop_
_entity_poly.entity_id
_entity_poly.type
_entity_poly.pdbx_seq_one_letter_code
_entity_poly.pdbx_strand_id
1 'polypeptide(L)'
;ILRCLVGSEMCIRDRGYTIHAFRVNHNVTCYGYTLEIPRAGRFSVEHALERQIPQKYWSRLQKGEMIEEEDKTYLPEMVLGPPRKGIKLTYCTDTRPTESIAKNAKDSDLFICEGMYAEKEKLAKAKQYKHMTFYEAAHLAKDAGVKEMWLTHFSPSLVRGEDYMDAVRKIYPNAYLGKDGKSVTLDFEEA
;
A
#
# COMPACT_ATOMS: atom_id res chain seq x y z
N ILE A 1 -13.42 -17.64 -4.96
CA ILE A 1 -12.07 -17.21 -4.54
C ILE A 1 -11.11 -17.64 -5.62
N LEU A 2 -10.70 -16.72 -6.48
CA LEU A 2 -9.65 -16.96 -7.46
C LEU A 2 -8.30 -16.94 -6.71
N ARG A 3 -7.74 -18.10 -6.49
CA ARG A 3 -6.35 -18.24 -6.02
C ARG A 3 -5.43 -18.19 -7.24
N CYS A 4 -4.73 -17.09 -7.45
CA CYS A 4 -3.56 -17.08 -8.32
C CYS A 4 -2.32 -17.30 -7.47
N LEU A 5 -1.81 -18.52 -7.44
CA LEU A 5 -0.47 -18.84 -6.99
C LEU A 5 0.44 -18.79 -8.21
N VAL A 6 1.23 -17.73 -8.35
CA VAL A 6 2.31 -17.68 -9.34
C VAL A 6 3.60 -17.31 -8.61
N GLY A 7 4.43 -18.28 -8.35
CA GLY A 7 5.73 -18.09 -7.74
C GLY A 7 5.68 -17.70 -6.25
N SER A 8 6.47 -16.70 -5.85
CA SER A 8 6.59 -16.20 -4.47
C SER A 8 5.57 -15.10 -4.13
N GLU A 9 4.64 -14.80 -5.02
CA GLU A 9 3.68 -13.72 -4.89
C GLU A 9 2.25 -14.26 -4.98
N MET A 10 1.35 -13.77 -4.12
CA MET A 10 -0.06 -14.12 -4.10
C MET A 10 -0.89 -12.85 -4.22
N CYS A 11 -1.85 -12.85 -5.15
CA CYS A 11 -2.79 -11.75 -5.33
C CYS A 11 -4.22 -12.21 -5.06
N ILE A 12 -4.94 -11.51 -4.19
CA ILE A 12 -6.37 -11.71 -3.93
C ILE A 12 -7.09 -10.48 -4.45
N ARG A 13 -8.05 -10.69 -5.36
CA ARG A 13 -8.98 -9.66 -5.83
C ARG A 13 -10.37 -10.02 -5.37
N ASP A 14 -10.94 -9.19 -4.51
CA ASP A 14 -12.29 -9.37 -4.02
C ASP A 14 -12.92 -7.99 -3.73
N ARG A 15 -14.20 -7.85 -4.03
CA ARG A 15 -15.05 -6.72 -3.62
C ARG A 15 -14.46 -5.31 -3.83
N GLY A 16 -13.70 -5.10 -4.91
CA GLY A 16 -13.16 -3.78 -5.27
C GLY A 16 -11.84 -3.40 -4.62
N TYR A 17 -11.13 -4.34 -4.00
CA TYR A 17 -9.75 -4.17 -3.55
C TYR A 17 -8.86 -5.33 -3.98
N THR A 18 -7.55 -5.10 -3.94
CA THR A 18 -6.54 -6.13 -4.21
C THR A 18 -5.61 -6.26 -3.02
N ILE A 19 -5.30 -7.48 -2.61
CA ILE A 19 -4.22 -7.77 -1.66
C ILE A 19 -3.14 -8.55 -2.41
N HIS A 20 -1.92 -8.01 -2.37
CA HIS A 20 -0.74 -8.62 -2.96
C HIS A 20 0.24 -9.01 -1.84
N ALA A 21 0.61 -10.28 -1.76
CA ALA A 21 1.64 -10.77 -0.85
C ALA A 21 2.96 -10.87 -1.59
N PHE A 22 4.05 -10.37 -1.00
CA PHE A 22 5.38 -10.42 -1.57
C PHE A 22 6.40 -10.94 -0.55
N ARG A 23 7.38 -11.68 -1.02
CA ARG A 23 8.39 -12.28 -0.15
C ARG A 23 9.35 -11.20 0.39
N VAL A 24 9.66 -11.30 1.69
CA VAL A 24 10.66 -10.48 2.38
C VAL A 24 11.83 -11.34 2.88
N ASN A 25 12.87 -10.72 3.44
CA ASN A 25 14.12 -11.39 3.80
C ASN A 25 14.23 -11.58 5.32
N HIS A 26 13.82 -12.76 5.79
CA HIS A 26 13.97 -13.17 7.18
C HIS A 26 14.55 -14.60 7.30
N ASN A 27 14.80 -15.08 8.52
CA ASN A 27 15.32 -16.42 8.78
C ASN A 27 14.32 -17.55 8.46
N VAL A 28 13.04 -17.25 8.59
CA VAL A 28 11.93 -18.08 8.14
C VAL A 28 11.23 -17.42 6.98
N THR A 29 10.36 -18.17 6.29
CA THR A 29 9.57 -17.60 5.21
C THR A 29 8.60 -16.56 5.74
N CYS A 30 8.82 -15.30 5.38
CA CYS A 30 7.97 -14.15 5.75
C CYS A 30 7.50 -13.42 4.52
N TYR A 31 6.34 -12.77 4.65
CA TYR A 31 5.71 -11.99 3.59
C TYR A 31 5.35 -10.59 4.07
N GLY A 32 5.53 -9.62 3.19
CA GLY A 32 4.87 -8.34 3.28
C GLY A 32 3.57 -8.36 2.47
N TYR A 33 2.71 -7.40 2.71
CA TYR A 33 1.39 -7.29 2.08
C TYR A 33 1.15 -5.87 1.61
N THR A 34 0.59 -5.75 0.40
CA THR A 34 0.07 -4.48 -0.11
C THR A 34 -1.42 -4.62 -0.34
N LEU A 35 -2.20 -3.73 0.23
CA LEU A 35 -3.63 -3.59 -0.04
C LEU A 35 -3.82 -2.35 -0.92
N GLU A 36 -4.54 -2.53 -2.03
CA GLU A 36 -4.86 -1.46 -2.96
C GLU A 36 -6.37 -1.39 -3.19
N ILE A 37 -6.93 -0.20 -3.03
CA ILE A 37 -8.33 0.12 -3.36
C ILE A 37 -8.28 1.05 -4.57
N PRO A 38 -8.55 0.54 -5.79
CA PRO A 38 -8.53 1.37 -6.99
C PRO A 38 -9.67 2.39 -6.97
N ARG A 39 -9.47 3.52 -7.62
CA ARG A 39 -10.48 4.55 -7.80
C ARG A 39 -10.75 4.75 -9.29
N ALA A 40 -11.96 4.48 -9.72
CA ALA A 40 -12.39 4.73 -11.09
C ALA A 40 -12.30 6.21 -11.45
N GLY A 41 -12.21 6.49 -12.75
CA GLY A 41 -12.32 7.83 -13.30
C GLY A 41 -13.66 8.50 -12.95
N ARG A 42 -13.74 9.82 -13.11
CA ARG A 42 -15.02 10.54 -12.96
C ARG A 42 -15.95 10.13 -14.10
N PHE A 43 -17.22 9.91 -13.78
CA PHE A 43 -18.23 9.67 -14.78
C PHE A 43 -18.51 10.98 -15.57
N SER A 44 -18.50 10.88 -16.90
CA SER A 44 -18.81 11.97 -17.80
C SER A 44 -20.23 11.78 -18.36
N VAL A 45 -21.14 12.64 -17.89
CA VAL A 45 -22.51 12.72 -18.43
C VAL A 45 -22.49 13.14 -19.90
N GLU A 46 -21.58 14.03 -20.28
CA GLU A 46 -21.39 14.51 -21.64
C GLU A 46 -21.07 13.33 -22.60
N HIS A 47 -20.03 12.54 -22.26
CA HIS A 47 -19.70 11.36 -23.05
C HIS A 47 -20.83 10.33 -23.11
N ALA A 48 -21.59 10.17 -22.02
CA ALA A 48 -22.71 9.23 -22.00
C ALA A 48 -23.84 9.68 -22.94
N LEU A 49 -24.13 10.98 -23.00
CA LEU A 49 -25.13 11.56 -23.90
C LEU A 49 -24.67 11.53 -25.35
N GLU A 50 -23.44 11.96 -25.65
CA GLU A 50 -22.88 11.91 -27.02
C GLU A 50 -22.91 10.50 -27.62
N ARG A 51 -22.61 9.48 -26.80
CA ARG A 51 -22.62 8.06 -27.22
C ARG A 51 -24.00 7.42 -27.11
N GLN A 52 -25.02 8.18 -26.76
CA GLN A 52 -26.41 7.71 -26.62
C GLN A 52 -26.54 6.50 -25.69
N ILE A 53 -25.75 6.50 -24.59
CA ILE A 53 -25.78 5.41 -23.61
C ILE A 53 -27.01 5.56 -22.71
N PRO A 54 -27.89 4.55 -22.63
CA PRO A 54 -29.10 4.62 -21.81
C PRO A 54 -28.79 4.88 -20.34
N GLN A 55 -29.52 5.81 -19.72
CA GLN A 55 -29.29 6.22 -18.33
C GLN A 55 -29.39 5.05 -17.33
N LYS A 56 -30.20 4.03 -17.65
CA LYS A 56 -30.30 2.79 -16.85
C LYS A 56 -28.95 2.06 -16.64
N TYR A 57 -27.93 2.32 -17.50
CA TYR A 57 -26.61 1.69 -17.46
C TYR A 57 -25.56 2.52 -16.75
N TRP A 58 -25.76 3.80 -16.53
CA TRP A 58 -24.76 4.73 -16.01
C TRP A 58 -24.15 4.28 -14.68
N SER A 59 -25.00 3.88 -13.73
CA SER A 59 -24.52 3.41 -12.41
C SER A 59 -23.70 2.12 -12.48
N ARG A 60 -24.02 1.23 -13.41
CA ARG A 60 -23.28 -0.01 -13.61
C ARG A 60 -21.93 0.25 -14.29
N LEU A 61 -21.92 1.06 -15.35
CA LEU A 61 -20.70 1.50 -16.02
C LEU A 61 -19.77 2.27 -15.07
N GLN A 62 -20.32 3.12 -14.19
CA GLN A 62 -19.54 3.82 -13.18
C GLN A 62 -18.86 2.87 -12.19
N LYS A 63 -19.46 1.71 -11.92
CA LYS A 63 -18.89 0.65 -11.09
C LYS A 63 -17.89 -0.25 -11.84
N GLY A 64 -17.63 0.03 -13.10
CA GLY A 64 -16.70 -0.75 -13.93
C GLY A 64 -17.32 -1.99 -14.58
N GLU A 65 -18.65 -2.11 -14.61
CA GLU A 65 -19.33 -3.24 -15.26
C GLU A 65 -19.43 -3.01 -16.77
N MET A 66 -19.04 -4.00 -17.55
CA MET A 66 -19.34 -4.07 -18.98
C MET A 66 -20.80 -4.52 -19.15
N ILE A 67 -21.51 -3.94 -20.11
CA ILE A 67 -22.91 -4.25 -20.39
C ILE A 67 -23.06 -4.65 -21.84
N GLU A 68 -23.63 -5.82 -22.06
CA GLU A 68 -24.01 -6.32 -23.37
C GLU A 68 -25.54 -6.27 -23.52
N GLU A 69 -26.04 -5.65 -24.60
CA GLU A 69 -27.45 -5.57 -24.92
C GLU A 69 -27.62 -5.74 -26.43
N GLU A 70 -28.26 -6.84 -26.85
CA GLU A 70 -28.44 -7.20 -28.24
C GLU A 70 -27.12 -7.14 -29.04
N ASP A 71 -27.02 -6.17 -29.98
CA ASP A 71 -25.84 -5.98 -30.82
C ASP A 71 -24.88 -4.88 -30.30
N LYS A 72 -25.08 -4.39 -29.08
CA LYS A 72 -24.27 -3.27 -28.50
C LYS A 72 -23.56 -3.69 -27.23
N THR A 73 -22.30 -3.32 -27.15
CA THR A 73 -21.50 -3.46 -25.93
C THR A 73 -21.16 -2.06 -25.38
N TYR A 74 -21.49 -1.83 -24.14
CA TYR A 74 -21.14 -0.59 -23.43
C TYR A 74 -20.02 -0.88 -22.44
N LEU A 75 -18.90 -0.16 -22.60
CA LEU A 75 -17.71 -0.31 -21.77
C LEU A 75 -17.58 0.87 -20.80
N PRO A 76 -17.07 0.65 -19.58
CA PRO A 76 -16.82 1.72 -18.60
C PRO A 76 -16.00 2.89 -19.16
N GLU A 77 -14.99 2.60 -19.99
CA GLU A 77 -14.11 3.60 -20.61
C GLU A 77 -14.84 4.58 -21.53
N MET A 78 -16.04 4.22 -21.97
CA MET A 78 -16.87 5.12 -22.79
C MET A 78 -17.39 6.31 -22.02
N VAL A 79 -17.50 6.20 -20.68
CA VAL A 79 -18.10 7.21 -19.79
C VAL A 79 -17.23 7.61 -18.63
N LEU A 80 -16.14 6.89 -18.38
CA LEU A 80 -15.20 7.20 -17.31
C LEU A 80 -14.00 7.96 -17.86
N GLY A 81 -13.60 8.98 -17.14
CA GLY A 81 -12.31 9.65 -17.34
C GLY A 81 -11.15 8.75 -16.92
N PRO A 82 -9.91 9.28 -16.92
CA PRO A 82 -8.73 8.53 -16.51
C PRO A 82 -8.86 8.04 -15.06
N PRO A 83 -8.26 6.87 -14.73
CA PRO A 83 -8.21 6.38 -13.36
C PRO A 83 -7.65 7.45 -12.42
N ARG A 84 -8.23 7.56 -11.23
CA ARG A 84 -7.78 8.47 -10.17
C ARG A 84 -6.91 7.71 -9.18
N LYS A 85 -6.11 8.43 -8.39
CA LYS A 85 -5.34 7.82 -7.31
C LYS A 85 -6.29 7.10 -6.35
N GLY A 86 -6.05 5.80 -6.17
CA GLY A 86 -6.70 4.97 -5.18
C GLY A 86 -6.08 5.12 -3.80
N ILE A 87 -6.38 4.18 -2.90
CA ILE A 87 -5.75 4.06 -1.59
C ILE A 87 -4.81 2.86 -1.60
N LYS A 88 -3.60 3.05 -1.09
CA LYS A 88 -2.60 2.00 -0.99
C LYS A 88 -2.00 1.93 0.41
N LEU A 89 -2.04 0.75 1.01
CA LEU A 89 -1.40 0.45 2.28
C LEU A 89 -0.41 -0.70 2.08
N THR A 90 0.82 -0.53 2.58
CA THR A 90 1.81 -1.61 2.59
C THR A 90 2.24 -1.92 4.02
N TYR A 91 2.29 -3.21 4.35
CA TYR A 91 2.70 -3.73 5.65
C TYR A 91 3.81 -4.75 5.50
N CYS A 92 4.88 -4.62 6.27
CA CYS A 92 5.90 -5.65 6.39
C CYS A 92 6.52 -5.66 7.78
N THR A 93 6.85 -6.85 8.25
CA THR A 93 7.54 -7.11 9.52
C THR A 93 8.55 -8.24 9.32
N ASP A 94 9.42 -8.47 10.30
CA ASP A 94 10.41 -9.56 10.29
C ASP A 94 11.22 -9.62 8.99
N THR A 95 11.98 -8.56 8.69
CA THR A 95 12.73 -8.48 7.44
C THR A 95 13.94 -7.56 7.48
N ARG A 96 14.93 -7.87 6.66
CA ARG A 96 15.93 -6.89 6.22
C ARG A 96 15.34 -5.99 5.12
N PRO A 97 15.88 -4.77 4.93
CA PRO A 97 15.56 -3.98 3.75
C PRO A 97 15.79 -4.77 2.46
N THR A 98 14.83 -4.73 1.55
CA THR A 98 14.92 -5.34 0.22
C THR A 98 14.32 -4.42 -0.84
N GLU A 99 14.75 -4.57 -2.09
CA GLU A 99 14.16 -3.87 -3.24
C GLU A 99 12.68 -4.22 -3.42
N SER A 100 12.30 -5.46 -3.07
CA SER A 100 10.90 -5.90 -3.12
C SER A 100 10.01 -5.06 -2.20
N ILE A 101 10.48 -4.69 -1.00
CA ILE A 101 9.74 -3.82 -0.08
C ILE A 101 9.59 -2.42 -0.71
N ALA A 102 10.67 -1.81 -1.19
CA ALA A 102 10.62 -0.48 -1.81
C ALA A 102 9.67 -0.45 -3.01
N LYS A 103 9.74 -1.48 -3.88
CA LYS A 103 8.86 -1.62 -5.05
C LYS A 103 7.39 -1.72 -4.64
N ASN A 104 7.06 -2.58 -3.66
CA ASN A 104 5.68 -2.81 -3.24
C ASN A 104 5.14 -1.63 -2.40
N ALA A 105 5.98 -0.96 -1.61
CA ALA A 105 5.59 0.21 -0.82
C ALA A 105 5.50 1.50 -1.65
N LYS A 106 5.96 1.48 -2.92
CA LYS A 106 5.98 2.69 -3.76
C LYS A 106 4.63 3.41 -3.77
N ASP A 107 4.68 4.72 -3.46
CA ASP A 107 3.53 5.63 -3.43
C ASP A 107 2.39 5.21 -2.49
N SER A 108 2.68 4.38 -1.46
CA SER A 108 1.68 4.00 -0.45
C SER A 108 1.23 5.21 0.37
N ASP A 109 -0.07 5.28 0.67
CA ASP A 109 -0.62 6.29 1.58
C ASP A 109 -0.18 6.03 3.02
N LEU A 110 -0.08 4.74 3.38
CA LEU A 110 0.49 4.30 4.66
C LEU A 110 1.43 3.12 4.45
N PHE A 111 2.63 3.23 5.01
CA PHE A 111 3.60 2.15 5.09
C PHE A 111 3.83 1.76 6.55
N ILE A 112 3.37 0.59 6.94
CA ILE A 112 3.61 0.02 8.27
C ILE A 112 4.79 -0.94 8.15
N CYS A 113 5.88 -0.60 8.81
CA CYS A 113 7.14 -1.32 8.66
C CYS A 113 7.75 -1.66 10.03
N GLU A 114 8.46 -2.77 10.11
CA GLU A 114 9.25 -3.03 11.29
C GLU A 114 10.31 -1.95 11.53
N GLY A 115 10.67 -1.79 12.78
CA GLY A 115 11.85 -1.09 13.24
C GLY A 115 12.29 -1.74 14.55
N MET A 116 12.92 -2.91 14.46
CA MET A 116 13.30 -3.68 15.65
C MET A 116 14.25 -2.90 16.55
N TYR A 117 15.18 -2.14 15.96
CA TYR A 117 16.23 -1.47 16.69
C TYR A 117 16.25 0.04 16.42
N ALA A 118 16.16 0.83 17.48
CA ALA A 118 16.21 2.29 17.37
C ALA A 118 17.65 2.84 17.35
N GLU A 119 18.59 2.11 17.98
CA GLU A 119 19.97 2.52 18.11
C GLU A 119 20.78 2.17 16.86
N LYS A 120 21.56 3.13 16.35
CA LYS A 120 22.43 2.93 15.17
C LYS A 120 23.49 1.84 15.38
N GLU A 121 23.98 1.73 16.59
CA GLU A 121 25.01 0.77 17.00
C GLU A 121 24.51 -0.68 16.90
N LYS A 122 23.19 -0.87 16.94
CA LYS A 122 22.57 -2.19 16.78
C LYS A 122 22.44 -2.65 15.34
N LEU A 123 22.98 -1.93 14.35
CA LEU A 123 22.94 -2.32 12.94
C LEU A 123 23.52 -3.72 12.69
N ALA A 124 24.64 -4.06 13.34
CA ALA A 124 25.22 -5.39 13.22
C ALA A 124 24.26 -6.49 13.73
N LYS A 125 23.57 -6.22 14.84
CA LYS A 125 22.56 -7.11 15.41
C LYS A 125 21.34 -7.23 14.51
N ALA A 126 20.88 -6.12 13.93
CA ALA A 126 19.79 -6.10 12.96
C ALA A 126 20.11 -7.00 11.74
N LYS A 127 21.33 -6.91 11.20
CA LYS A 127 21.81 -7.78 10.12
C LYS A 127 21.85 -9.26 10.51
N GLN A 128 22.36 -9.56 11.70
CA GLN A 128 22.51 -10.93 12.22
C GLN A 128 21.16 -11.63 12.37
N TYR A 129 20.16 -10.93 12.92
CA TYR A 129 18.83 -11.49 13.18
C TYR A 129 17.82 -11.23 12.06
N LYS A 130 18.26 -10.61 10.96
CA LYS A 130 17.43 -10.26 9.79
C LYS A 130 16.24 -9.37 10.12
N HIS A 131 16.49 -8.35 10.92
CA HIS A 131 15.60 -7.23 11.18
C HIS A 131 16.21 -5.91 10.66
N MET A 132 15.53 -4.81 10.84
CA MET A 132 16.05 -3.50 10.47
C MET A 132 16.03 -2.50 11.62
N THR A 133 16.82 -1.46 11.44
CA THR A 133 16.83 -0.29 12.32
C THR A 133 15.75 0.71 11.88
N PHE A 134 15.36 1.62 12.77
CA PHE A 134 14.49 2.76 12.46
C PHE A 134 14.99 3.55 11.25
N TYR A 135 16.30 3.73 11.17
CA TYR A 135 16.94 4.49 10.07
C TYR A 135 16.84 3.80 8.72
N GLU A 136 17.01 2.48 8.70
CA GLU A 136 16.86 1.69 7.47
C GLU A 136 15.41 1.71 6.99
N ALA A 137 14.43 1.58 7.91
CA ALA A 137 13.02 1.72 7.58
C ALA A 137 12.68 3.12 7.03
N ALA A 138 13.26 4.18 7.63
CA ALA A 138 13.07 5.55 7.15
C ALA A 138 13.65 5.77 5.74
N HIS A 139 14.79 5.15 5.41
CA HIS A 139 15.33 5.20 4.04
C HIS A 139 14.40 4.46 3.05
N LEU A 140 13.90 3.28 3.42
CA LEU A 140 12.92 2.57 2.58
C LEU A 140 11.67 3.42 2.30
N ALA A 141 11.12 4.07 3.35
CA ALA A 141 9.96 4.94 3.22
C ALA A 141 10.23 6.13 2.28
N LYS A 142 11.40 6.75 2.42
CA LYS A 142 11.85 7.85 1.56
C LYS A 142 12.01 7.41 0.11
N ASP A 143 12.69 6.30 -0.13
CA ASP A 143 12.97 5.77 -1.47
C ASP A 143 11.69 5.30 -2.17
N ALA A 144 10.73 4.75 -1.41
CA ALA A 144 9.43 4.35 -1.90
C ALA A 144 8.45 5.53 -2.11
N GLY A 145 8.76 6.72 -1.60
CA GLY A 145 7.90 7.89 -1.74
C GLY A 145 6.53 7.73 -1.05
N VAL A 146 6.47 7.00 0.07
CA VAL A 146 5.23 6.80 0.81
C VAL A 146 4.75 8.13 1.42
N LYS A 147 3.49 8.28 1.77
CA LYS A 147 2.99 9.50 2.42
C LYS A 147 3.27 9.52 3.92
N GLU A 148 3.04 8.40 4.57
CA GLU A 148 3.21 8.23 6.01
C GLU A 148 3.81 6.86 6.32
N MET A 149 4.71 6.79 7.32
CA MET A 149 5.29 5.55 7.81
C MET A 149 5.03 5.37 9.29
N TRP A 150 4.57 4.16 9.67
CA TRP A 150 4.51 3.74 11.07
C TRP A 150 5.54 2.65 11.34
N LEU A 151 6.41 2.91 12.31
CA LEU A 151 7.35 1.92 12.81
C LEU A 151 6.65 1.02 13.83
N THR A 152 6.87 -0.27 13.71
CA THR A 152 6.29 -1.31 14.58
C THR A 152 7.33 -2.38 14.90
N HIS A 153 6.94 -3.45 15.58
CA HIS A 153 7.79 -4.62 15.84
C HIS A 153 9.08 -4.25 16.59
N PHE A 154 8.95 -3.52 17.68
CA PHE A 154 10.09 -3.04 18.46
C PHE A 154 10.72 -4.15 19.29
N SER A 155 12.06 -4.06 19.48
CA SER A 155 12.76 -4.91 20.43
C SER A 155 12.18 -4.76 21.83
N PRO A 156 11.97 -5.85 22.58
CA PRO A 156 11.59 -5.76 23.99
C PRO A 156 12.56 -4.95 24.86
N SER A 157 13.81 -4.76 24.40
CA SER A 157 14.81 -3.94 25.08
C SER A 157 14.69 -2.45 24.78
N LEU A 158 13.79 -2.03 23.89
CA LEU A 158 13.56 -0.62 23.59
C LEU A 158 12.70 0.01 24.69
N VAL A 159 13.29 0.93 25.45
CA VAL A 159 12.59 1.60 26.55
C VAL A 159 11.80 2.81 26.05
N ARG A 160 12.41 3.66 25.23
CA ARG A 160 11.82 4.92 24.76
C ARG A 160 12.15 5.14 23.28
N GLY A 161 11.28 4.69 22.40
CA GLY A 161 11.46 4.86 20.95
C GLY A 161 11.44 6.34 20.51
N GLU A 162 10.68 7.19 21.20
CA GLU A 162 10.57 8.62 20.87
C GLU A 162 11.91 9.36 20.91
N ASP A 163 12.86 8.94 21.75
CA ASP A 163 14.17 9.57 21.87
C ASP A 163 14.99 9.52 20.57
N TYR A 164 14.63 8.63 19.66
CA TYR A 164 15.29 8.43 18.37
C TYR A 164 14.55 9.09 17.18
N MET A 165 13.29 9.47 17.39
CA MET A 165 12.43 9.91 16.29
C MET A 165 12.87 11.21 15.63
N ASP A 166 13.50 12.12 16.35
CA ASP A 166 14.04 13.37 15.76
C ASP A 166 15.12 13.07 14.71
N ALA A 167 15.97 12.08 14.97
CA ALA A 167 16.98 11.64 14.01
C ALA A 167 16.38 10.88 12.82
N VAL A 168 15.34 10.09 13.06
CA VAL A 168 14.60 9.36 12.03
C VAL A 168 13.86 10.34 11.11
N ARG A 169 13.18 11.34 11.66
CA ARG A 169 12.44 12.38 10.92
C ARG A 169 13.34 13.27 10.06
N LYS A 170 14.64 13.39 10.37
CA LYS A 170 15.62 14.04 9.48
C LYS A 170 15.81 13.26 8.17
N ILE A 171 15.59 11.95 8.17
CA ILE A 171 15.65 11.09 6.97
C ILE A 171 14.29 11.09 6.26
N TYR A 172 13.22 10.84 7.03
CA TYR A 172 11.86 10.78 6.53
C TYR A 172 10.90 11.49 7.52
N PRO A 173 10.44 12.74 7.21
CA PRO A 173 9.70 13.58 8.15
C PRO A 173 8.39 12.98 8.67
N ASN A 174 7.68 12.23 7.81
CA ASN A 174 6.37 11.63 8.12
C ASN A 174 6.49 10.24 8.76
N ALA A 175 7.52 10.05 9.61
CA ALA A 175 7.72 8.82 10.38
C ALA A 175 7.13 8.95 11.79
N TYR A 176 6.38 7.94 12.20
CA TYR A 176 5.73 7.86 13.50
C TYR A 176 5.94 6.50 14.14
N LEU A 177 5.91 6.44 15.47
CA LEU A 177 5.83 5.16 16.17
C LEU A 177 4.40 4.61 16.10
N GLY A 178 4.28 3.33 15.75
CA GLY A 178 3.07 2.56 15.92
C GLY A 178 2.84 2.25 17.40
N LYS A 179 1.59 2.21 17.81
CA LYS A 179 1.16 1.79 19.16
C LYS A 179 -0.06 0.89 18.99
N ASP A 180 -0.23 -0.05 19.89
CA ASP A 180 -1.44 -0.85 19.94
C ASP A 180 -2.67 0.05 20.05
N GLY A 181 -3.67 -0.20 19.20
CA GLY A 181 -4.87 0.62 19.09
C GLY A 181 -4.72 1.94 18.31
N LYS A 182 -3.53 2.27 17.78
CA LYS A 182 -3.39 3.41 16.87
C LYS A 182 -4.21 3.15 15.60
N SER A 183 -4.98 4.15 15.18
CA SER A 183 -5.81 4.08 13.97
C SER A 183 -5.66 5.32 13.12
N VAL A 184 -5.95 5.19 11.84
CA VAL A 184 -6.05 6.29 10.88
C VAL A 184 -7.13 5.91 9.86
N THR A 185 -7.85 6.90 9.38
CA THR A 185 -8.74 6.75 8.23
C THR A 185 -8.01 7.23 6.99
N LEU A 186 -7.96 6.37 5.98
CA LEU A 186 -7.41 6.71 4.67
C LEU A 186 -8.57 6.99 3.73
N ASP A 187 -8.67 8.21 3.25
CA ASP A 187 -9.71 8.64 2.33
C ASP A 187 -9.14 8.90 0.93
N PHE A 188 -10.01 8.85 -0.07
CA PHE A 188 -9.63 9.25 -1.41
C PHE A 188 -9.33 10.75 -1.44
N GLU A 189 -8.18 11.14 -1.98
CA GLU A 189 -7.88 12.55 -2.20
C GLU A 189 -8.89 13.16 -3.16
N GLU A 190 -9.52 14.26 -2.74
CA GLU A 190 -10.31 15.09 -3.66
C GLU A 190 -9.34 15.80 -4.62
N ALA A 191 -9.61 15.64 -5.92
CA ALA A 191 -8.87 16.30 -6.99
C ALA A 191 -9.59 17.59 -7.41
#